data_89ed922d7a55f88e6d00b331c661d629
#
_entry.id   89ed922d7a55f88e6d00b331c661d629
#
_cell.length_a   1.000
_cell.length_b   1.000
_cell.length_c   1.000
_cell.angle_alpha   90.00
_cell.angle_beta   90.00
_cell.angle_gamma   90.00
#
_symmetry.space_group_name_H-M   'P 1'
#
loop_
_entity.id
_entity.type
_entity.pdbx_description
1 polymer ?
#
loop_
_entity_poly.entity_id
_entity_poly.type
_entity_poly.pdbx_seq_one_letter_code
_entity_poly.pdbx_strand_id
1 'polypeptide(L)'
;DFTHNMTHELKTPIAVAYAANDALLHFGQGDDAATRDKYLRMAQEQLLKLSGMVEQVLSMSMERRRSFTLNREQLPLADALRPVVEMQQLKAAIPLTLSLDIAPEDLTVTADRMHLCQMMTNLIDNAVKYSIDKADVQIRCRQEPDGAVSIAVTDQGIGIAKEHRAHLFDKFYRVPNGNLQQVRGYGIGLYYVATMMRLHGGTVTVESTPGKGSTFRLVFNQPD
;
A
#
# COMPACT_ATOMS: atom_id res chain seq x y z
N ASP A 1 17.96 -15.61 -14.60
CA ASP A 1 16.68 -16.11 -15.08
C ASP A 1 15.54 -15.83 -14.13
N PHE A 2 15.24 -14.53 -14.00
CA PHE A 2 14.20 -13.98 -13.14
C PHE A 2 12.81 -14.54 -13.47
N THR A 3 12.48 -14.65 -14.77
CA THR A 3 11.18 -15.16 -15.25
C THR A 3 10.94 -16.62 -14.87
N HIS A 4 11.97 -17.42 -14.84
CA HIS A 4 11.88 -18.84 -14.47
C HIS A 4 11.62 -19.01 -12.97
N ASN A 5 12.37 -18.30 -12.13
CA ASN A 5 12.18 -18.32 -10.67
C ASN A 5 10.80 -17.79 -10.26
N MET A 6 10.34 -16.72 -10.89
CA MET A 6 9.02 -16.14 -10.61
C MET A 6 7.87 -17.07 -11.01
N THR A 7 7.99 -17.76 -12.13
CA THR A 7 7.00 -18.78 -12.54
C THR A 7 6.88 -19.90 -11.51
N HIS A 8 8.00 -20.34 -10.94
CA HIS A 8 8.01 -21.35 -9.89
C HIS A 8 7.43 -20.83 -8.57
N GLU A 9 7.76 -19.59 -8.21
CA GLU A 9 7.22 -18.94 -7.00
C GLU A 9 5.72 -18.66 -7.06
N LEU A 10 5.16 -18.41 -8.26
CA LEU A 10 3.73 -18.28 -8.48
C LEU A 10 2.99 -19.62 -8.45
N LYS A 11 3.59 -20.68 -8.96
CA LYS A 11 2.95 -22.02 -9.00
C LYS A 11 2.67 -22.58 -7.62
N THR A 12 3.56 -22.38 -6.66
CA THR A 12 3.43 -22.94 -5.30
C THR A 12 2.19 -22.42 -4.56
N PRO A 13 1.96 -21.10 -4.41
CA PRO A 13 0.77 -20.61 -3.74
C PRO A 13 -0.53 -20.96 -4.50
N ILE A 14 -0.50 -21.01 -5.84
CA ILE A 14 -1.66 -21.46 -6.63
C ILE A 14 -1.99 -22.91 -6.29
N ALA A 15 -1.00 -23.80 -6.29
CA ALA A 15 -1.20 -25.22 -6.00
C ALA A 15 -1.73 -25.44 -4.57
N VAL A 16 -1.20 -24.71 -3.59
CA VAL A 16 -1.65 -24.82 -2.20
C VAL A 16 -3.09 -24.27 -2.03
N ALA A 17 -3.42 -23.13 -2.65
CA ALA A 17 -4.77 -22.58 -2.60
C ALA A 17 -5.78 -23.53 -3.29
N TYR A 18 -5.38 -24.08 -4.44
CA TYR A 18 -6.18 -25.06 -5.14
C TYR A 18 -6.42 -26.34 -4.30
N ALA A 19 -5.35 -26.93 -3.73
CA ALA A 19 -5.46 -28.11 -2.90
C ALA A 19 -6.31 -27.90 -1.64
N ALA A 20 -6.25 -26.70 -1.04
CA ALA A 20 -7.08 -26.33 0.11
C ALA A 20 -8.58 -26.29 -0.28
N ASN A 21 -8.91 -25.70 -1.44
CA ASN A 21 -10.27 -25.68 -1.95
C ASN A 21 -10.75 -27.08 -2.37
N ASP A 22 -9.89 -27.85 -3.02
CA ASP A 22 -10.21 -29.23 -3.45
C ASP A 22 -10.51 -30.14 -2.25
N ALA A 23 -9.75 -30.01 -1.16
CA ALA A 23 -10.00 -30.71 0.09
C ALA A 23 -11.37 -30.40 0.69
N LEU A 24 -11.82 -29.13 0.61
CA LEU A 24 -13.15 -28.74 1.08
C LEU A 24 -14.27 -29.27 0.20
N LEU A 25 -14.07 -29.32 -1.12
CA LEU A 25 -15.10 -29.69 -2.09
C LEU A 25 -15.28 -31.21 -2.22
N HIS A 26 -14.19 -31.98 -2.14
CA HIS A 26 -14.20 -33.38 -2.55
C HIS A 26 -13.84 -34.37 -1.45
N PHE A 27 -13.21 -33.95 -0.35
CA PHE A 27 -12.71 -34.87 0.68
C PHE A 27 -13.42 -34.74 2.05
N GLY A 28 -14.59 -34.15 2.11
CA GLY A 28 -15.40 -34.03 3.34
C GLY A 28 -14.77 -33.14 4.42
N GLN A 29 -13.70 -32.41 4.11
CA GLN A 29 -13.04 -31.51 5.07
C GLN A 29 -13.87 -30.27 5.40
N GLY A 30 -15.01 -30.09 4.72
CA GLY A 30 -15.96 -29.01 4.98
C GLY A 30 -16.98 -29.32 6.11
N ASP A 31 -17.08 -30.57 6.54
CA ASP A 31 -18.09 -31.01 7.52
C ASP A 31 -17.77 -30.51 8.94
N ASP A 32 -16.49 -30.43 9.30
CA ASP A 32 -16.04 -29.84 10.56
C ASP A 32 -15.70 -28.35 10.39
N ALA A 33 -16.35 -27.49 11.19
CA ALA A 33 -16.20 -26.05 11.11
C ALA A 33 -14.76 -25.58 11.33
N ALA A 34 -14.02 -26.17 12.26
CA ALA A 34 -12.64 -25.79 12.55
C ALA A 34 -11.70 -26.17 11.39
N THR A 35 -11.89 -27.36 10.82
CA THR A 35 -11.15 -27.83 9.65
C THR A 35 -11.46 -27.01 8.41
N ARG A 36 -12.72 -26.67 8.16
CA ARG A 36 -13.17 -25.79 7.08
C ARG A 36 -12.49 -24.42 7.20
N ASP A 37 -12.54 -23.80 8.37
CA ASP A 37 -11.92 -22.49 8.60
C ASP A 37 -10.41 -22.52 8.39
N LYS A 38 -9.75 -23.61 8.77
CA LYS A 38 -8.30 -23.81 8.53
C LYS A 38 -7.98 -23.81 7.04
N TYR A 39 -8.70 -24.57 6.23
CA TYR A 39 -8.46 -24.65 4.78
C TYR A 39 -8.82 -23.35 4.07
N LEU A 40 -9.90 -22.67 4.47
CA LEU A 40 -10.26 -21.34 3.94
C LEU A 40 -9.17 -20.30 4.23
N ARG A 41 -8.65 -20.27 5.47
CA ARG A 41 -7.52 -19.39 5.83
C ARG A 41 -6.28 -19.70 5.02
N MET A 42 -5.95 -20.97 4.84
CA MET A 42 -4.82 -21.40 4.02
C MET A 42 -4.96 -20.91 2.58
N ALA A 43 -6.12 -21.10 1.95
CA ALA A 43 -6.39 -20.59 0.61
C ALA A 43 -6.27 -19.07 0.54
N GLN A 44 -6.88 -18.35 1.49
CA GLN A 44 -6.83 -16.89 1.58
C GLN A 44 -5.38 -16.37 1.71
N GLU A 45 -4.56 -17.01 2.55
CA GLU A 45 -3.15 -16.66 2.71
C GLU A 45 -2.35 -16.79 1.43
N GLN A 46 -2.60 -17.85 0.66
CA GLN A 46 -1.92 -18.04 -0.62
C GLN A 46 -2.39 -17.05 -1.69
N LEU A 47 -3.67 -16.70 -1.72
CA LEU A 47 -4.20 -15.66 -2.62
C LEU A 47 -3.61 -14.29 -2.30
N LEU A 48 -3.46 -13.93 -1.03
CA LEU A 48 -2.78 -12.70 -0.62
C LEU A 48 -1.31 -12.68 -1.03
N LYS A 49 -0.62 -13.83 -0.91
CA LYS A 49 0.75 -13.98 -1.39
C LYS A 49 0.86 -13.79 -2.90
N LEU A 50 -0.07 -14.38 -3.65
CA LEU A 50 -0.16 -14.21 -5.11
C LEU A 50 -0.39 -12.75 -5.50
N SER A 51 -1.31 -12.06 -4.84
CA SER A 51 -1.56 -10.64 -5.08
C SER A 51 -0.28 -9.81 -4.93
N GLY A 52 0.49 -10.03 -3.85
CA GLY A 52 1.77 -9.37 -3.66
C GLY A 52 2.80 -9.69 -4.77
N MET A 53 2.85 -10.92 -5.26
CA MET A 53 3.73 -11.29 -6.38
C MET A 53 3.31 -10.64 -7.70
N VAL A 54 2.01 -10.52 -7.97
CA VAL A 54 1.50 -9.79 -9.13
C VAL A 54 1.88 -8.32 -9.07
N GLU A 55 1.77 -7.68 -7.92
CA GLU A 55 2.24 -6.31 -7.74
C GLU A 55 3.75 -6.17 -7.98
N GLN A 56 4.55 -7.18 -7.60
CA GLN A 56 5.98 -7.25 -7.93
C GLN A 56 6.23 -7.24 -9.43
N VAL A 57 5.52 -8.10 -10.17
CA VAL A 57 5.65 -8.18 -11.63
C VAL A 57 5.25 -6.88 -12.30
N LEU A 58 4.14 -6.29 -11.87
CA LEU A 58 3.64 -5.03 -12.40
C LEU A 58 4.63 -3.90 -12.15
N SER A 59 5.18 -3.78 -10.95
CA SER A 59 6.17 -2.75 -10.62
C SER A 59 7.46 -2.88 -11.45
N MET A 60 7.90 -4.12 -11.73
CA MET A 60 9.06 -4.38 -12.61
C MET A 60 8.76 -4.08 -14.08
N SER A 61 7.54 -4.37 -14.53
CA SER A 61 7.08 -4.08 -15.88
C SER A 61 7.04 -2.57 -16.17
N MET A 62 6.69 -1.77 -15.17
CA MET A 62 6.63 -0.31 -15.28
C MET A 62 8.00 0.32 -15.53
N GLU A 63 9.08 -0.20 -14.88
CA GLU A 63 10.45 0.29 -15.11
C GLU A 63 10.97 0.03 -16.53
N ARG A 64 10.57 -1.09 -17.14
CA ARG A 64 11.04 -1.51 -18.47
C ARG A 64 10.25 -0.92 -19.63
N ARG A 65 9.02 -0.43 -19.38
CA ARG A 65 8.20 0.15 -20.44
C ARG A 65 8.56 1.63 -20.64
N ARG A 66 9.33 1.92 -21.68
CA ARG A 66 9.54 3.28 -22.23
C ARG A 66 8.22 3.97 -22.66
N SER A 67 7.09 3.26 -22.63
CA SER A 67 5.76 3.71 -23.11
C SER A 67 4.70 3.74 -22.00
N PHE A 68 5.10 3.73 -20.70
CA PHE A 68 4.11 3.89 -19.62
C PHE A 68 3.66 5.36 -19.59
N THR A 69 2.41 5.59 -19.92
CA THR A 69 1.76 6.91 -19.90
C THR A 69 0.71 6.94 -18.78
N LEU A 70 0.81 7.95 -17.92
CA LEU A 70 -0.23 8.25 -16.93
C LEU A 70 -1.42 8.92 -17.63
N ASN A 71 -2.62 8.50 -17.28
CA ASN A 71 -3.85 9.21 -17.68
C ASN A 71 -4.13 10.31 -16.63
N ARG A 72 -3.42 11.44 -16.77
CA ARG A 72 -3.55 12.56 -15.84
C ARG A 72 -4.79 13.37 -16.15
N GLU A 73 -5.57 13.65 -15.13
CA GLU A 73 -6.75 14.51 -15.20
C GLU A 73 -6.77 15.44 -13.97
N GLN A 74 -7.52 16.53 -14.05
CA GLN A 74 -7.73 17.40 -12.91
C GLN A 74 -8.79 16.78 -11.99
N LEU A 75 -8.37 16.34 -10.81
CA LEU A 75 -9.16 15.57 -9.86
C LEU A 75 -9.50 16.41 -8.63
N PRO A 76 -10.78 16.58 -8.29
CA PRO A 76 -11.16 17.01 -6.94
C PRO A 76 -10.66 15.99 -5.92
N LEU A 77 -9.80 16.41 -4.97
CA LEU A 77 -9.20 15.49 -3.99
C LEU A 77 -10.26 14.84 -3.11
N ALA A 78 -11.34 15.53 -2.78
CA ALA A 78 -12.44 14.96 -2.01
C ALA A 78 -13.05 13.73 -2.72
N ASP A 79 -13.30 13.82 -4.03
CA ASP A 79 -13.91 12.75 -4.82
C ASP A 79 -12.97 11.54 -5.03
N ALA A 80 -11.67 11.81 -5.04
CA ALA A 80 -10.68 10.74 -5.17
C ALA A 80 -10.40 10.02 -3.83
N LEU A 81 -10.34 10.75 -2.72
CA LEU A 81 -9.84 10.23 -1.46
C LEU A 81 -10.92 9.71 -0.51
N ARG A 82 -12.13 10.28 -0.51
CA ARG A 82 -13.23 9.80 0.35
C ARG A 82 -13.54 8.30 0.17
N PRO A 83 -13.68 7.78 -1.05
CA PRO A 83 -13.91 6.33 -1.25
C PRO A 83 -12.76 5.46 -0.73
N VAL A 84 -11.51 5.93 -0.84
CA VAL A 84 -10.34 5.22 -0.30
C VAL A 84 -10.40 5.17 1.22
N VAL A 85 -10.71 6.30 1.87
CA VAL A 85 -10.85 6.39 3.33
C VAL A 85 -11.94 5.43 3.84
N GLU A 86 -13.13 5.49 3.25
CA GLU A 86 -14.25 4.61 3.61
C GLU A 86 -13.89 3.12 3.46
N MET A 87 -13.27 2.76 2.34
CA MET A 87 -12.86 1.38 2.10
C MET A 87 -11.80 0.90 3.11
N GLN A 88 -10.85 1.75 3.48
CA GLN A 88 -9.83 1.40 4.45
C GLN A 88 -10.39 1.27 5.87
N GLN A 89 -11.35 2.10 6.26
CA GLN A 89 -12.06 1.94 7.52
C GLN A 89 -12.82 0.60 7.60
N LEU A 90 -13.45 0.17 6.49
CA LEU A 90 -14.16 -1.11 6.42
C LEU A 90 -13.24 -2.34 6.49
N LYS A 91 -12.03 -2.23 5.94
CA LYS A 91 -11.07 -3.35 5.86
C LYS A 91 -10.18 -3.50 7.10
N ALA A 92 -10.12 -2.50 7.96
CA ALA A 92 -9.16 -2.46 9.05
C ALA A 92 -9.34 -3.65 10.00
N ALA A 93 -8.26 -4.40 10.23
CA ALA A 93 -8.23 -5.53 11.15
C ALA A 93 -8.07 -5.12 12.63
N ILE A 94 -7.72 -3.85 12.87
CA ILE A 94 -7.62 -3.22 14.19
C ILE A 94 -8.48 -1.95 14.21
N PRO A 95 -8.86 -1.43 15.37
CA PRO A 95 -9.57 -0.15 15.45
C PRO A 95 -8.81 0.95 14.71
N LEU A 96 -9.45 1.56 13.71
CA LEU A 96 -8.87 2.60 12.87
C LEU A 96 -9.67 3.90 13.00
N THR A 97 -8.98 4.95 13.45
CA THR A 97 -9.44 6.33 13.30
C THR A 97 -8.74 6.93 12.10
N LEU A 98 -9.49 7.28 11.07
CA LEU A 98 -8.95 7.84 9.83
C LEU A 98 -9.66 9.15 9.53
N SER A 99 -8.92 10.26 9.57
CA SER A 99 -9.44 11.60 9.28
C SER A 99 -8.90 12.13 7.97
N LEU A 100 -9.74 12.84 7.22
CA LEU A 100 -9.40 13.48 5.95
C LEU A 100 -9.71 14.99 6.07
N ASP A 101 -8.66 15.79 5.95
CA ASP A 101 -8.70 17.25 6.04
C ASP A 101 -8.16 17.87 4.75
N ILE A 102 -9.03 18.47 3.96
CA ILE A 102 -8.73 19.11 2.66
C ILE A 102 -8.99 20.60 2.77
N ALA A 103 -7.98 21.42 2.50
CA ALA A 103 -8.12 22.87 2.48
C ALA A 103 -7.32 23.50 1.33
N PRO A 104 -7.99 24.28 0.46
CA PRO A 104 -9.43 24.56 0.44
C PRO A 104 -10.25 23.30 0.12
N GLU A 105 -11.55 23.29 0.42
CA GLU A 105 -12.39 22.09 0.27
C GLU A 105 -12.52 21.62 -1.20
N ASP A 106 -12.46 22.55 -2.13
CA ASP A 106 -12.49 22.32 -3.58
C ASP A 106 -11.11 22.07 -4.20
N LEU A 107 -10.09 21.76 -3.37
CA LEU A 107 -8.72 21.54 -3.83
C LEU A 107 -8.66 20.41 -4.86
N THR A 108 -8.05 20.71 -6.01
CA THR A 108 -7.85 19.76 -7.11
C THR A 108 -6.37 19.44 -7.28
N VAL A 109 -6.09 18.27 -7.85
CA VAL A 109 -4.74 17.83 -8.21
C VAL A 109 -4.73 17.27 -9.63
N THR A 110 -3.68 17.55 -10.41
CA THR A 110 -3.49 16.92 -11.71
C THR A 110 -2.76 15.61 -11.53
N ALA A 111 -3.49 14.50 -11.59
CA ALA A 111 -2.96 13.15 -11.35
C ALA A 111 -3.74 12.08 -12.11
N ASP A 112 -3.15 10.88 -12.17
CA ASP A 112 -3.88 9.67 -12.56
C ASP A 112 -4.65 9.15 -11.35
N ARG A 113 -5.99 9.10 -11.47
CA ARG A 113 -6.91 8.72 -10.38
C ARG A 113 -6.58 7.35 -9.80
N MET A 114 -6.38 6.36 -10.66
CA MET A 114 -6.11 4.98 -10.24
C MET A 114 -4.83 4.90 -9.42
N HIS A 115 -3.76 5.52 -9.92
CA HIS A 115 -2.46 5.51 -9.25
C HIS A 115 -2.45 6.36 -7.97
N LEU A 116 -3.17 7.47 -7.94
CA LEU A 116 -3.35 8.27 -6.72
C LEU A 116 -4.05 7.44 -5.62
N CYS A 117 -5.18 6.82 -5.94
CA CYS A 117 -5.90 5.97 -4.99
C CYS A 117 -5.04 4.80 -4.50
N GLN A 118 -4.25 4.17 -5.38
CA GLN A 118 -3.36 3.07 -5.00
C GLN A 118 -2.19 3.54 -4.11
N MET A 119 -1.60 4.72 -4.38
CA MET A 119 -0.58 5.32 -3.51
C MET A 119 -1.13 5.57 -2.11
N MET A 120 -2.34 6.15 -2.02
CA MET A 120 -2.99 6.42 -0.74
C MET A 120 -3.32 5.13 0.02
N THR A 121 -3.82 4.11 -0.68
CA THR A 121 -4.04 2.77 -0.12
C THR A 121 -2.75 2.22 0.50
N ASN A 122 -1.63 2.26 -0.22
CA ASN A 122 -0.34 1.77 0.27
C ASN A 122 0.14 2.53 1.52
N LEU A 123 -0.06 3.84 1.59
CA LEU A 123 0.34 4.64 2.75
C LEU A 123 -0.54 4.36 3.96
N ILE A 124 -1.86 4.26 3.78
CA ILE A 124 -2.80 3.95 4.87
C ILE A 124 -2.59 2.52 5.37
N ASP A 125 -2.44 1.55 4.47
CA ASP A 125 -2.13 0.16 4.83
C ASP A 125 -0.85 0.06 5.66
N ASN A 126 0.19 0.83 5.31
CA ASN A 126 1.41 0.90 6.10
C ASN A 126 1.16 1.52 7.48
N ALA A 127 0.40 2.60 7.56
CA ALA A 127 0.06 3.25 8.83
C ALA A 127 -0.67 2.28 9.78
N VAL A 128 -1.67 1.54 9.27
CA VAL A 128 -2.40 0.53 10.05
C VAL A 128 -1.49 -0.63 10.45
N LYS A 129 -0.68 -1.13 9.52
CA LYS A 129 0.19 -2.29 9.69
C LYS A 129 1.28 -2.08 10.73
N TYR A 130 1.79 -0.85 10.87
CA TYR A 130 2.84 -0.49 11.83
C TYR A 130 2.30 0.20 13.09
N SER A 131 0.99 0.19 13.28
CA SER A 131 0.33 0.51 14.55
C SER A 131 0.29 -0.72 15.47
N ILE A 132 0.21 -0.52 16.79
CA ILE A 132 0.25 -1.62 17.75
C ILE A 132 -1.17 -2.13 18.03
N ASP A 133 -1.96 -1.38 18.83
CA ASP A 133 -3.30 -1.84 19.27
C ASP A 133 -4.43 -1.15 18.47
N LYS A 134 -4.20 0.07 18.06
CA LYS A 134 -5.12 0.89 17.28
C LYS A 134 -4.31 1.75 16.31
N ALA A 135 -4.90 2.08 15.17
CA ALA A 135 -4.34 3.01 14.23
C ALA A 135 -5.05 4.36 14.31
N ASP A 136 -4.27 5.43 14.39
CA ASP A 136 -4.75 6.81 14.27
C ASP A 136 -3.99 7.43 13.09
N VAL A 137 -4.74 7.72 12.01
CA VAL A 137 -4.18 8.16 10.74
C VAL A 137 -4.86 9.45 10.30
N GLN A 138 -4.07 10.46 10.02
CA GLN A 138 -4.54 11.73 9.53
C GLN A 138 -4.04 11.98 8.11
N ILE A 139 -4.96 12.28 7.19
CA ILE A 139 -4.67 12.71 5.83
C ILE A 139 -4.94 14.20 5.74
N ARG A 140 -3.91 14.98 5.39
CA ARG A 140 -4.03 16.43 5.16
C ARG A 140 -3.66 16.77 3.73
N CYS A 141 -4.56 17.50 3.06
CA CYS A 141 -4.33 18.00 1.70
C CYS A 141 -4.27 19.54 1.72
N ARG A 142 -3.22 20.11 1.16
CA ARG A 142 -3.00 21.56 1.15
C ARG A 142 -2.45 22.01 -0.20
N GLN A 143 -2.80 23.24 -0.57
CA GLN A 143 -2.10 23.96 -1.62
C GLN A 143 -0.86 24.63 -1.01
N GLU A 144 0.29 24.43 -1.63
CA GLU A 144 1.55 25.06 -1.23
C GLU A 144 1.64 26.47 -1.84
N PRO A 145 2.51 27.36 -1.26
CA PRO A 145 2.67 28.73 -1.76
C PRO A 145 3.13 28.85 -3.21
N ASP A 146 3.80 27.84 -3.74
CA ASP A 146 4.26 27.72 -5.13
C ASP A 146 3.21 27.13 -6.08
N GLY A 147 2.00 26.90 -5.59
CA GLY A 147 0.91 26.30 -6.36
C GLY A 147 0.91 24.77 -6.38
N ALA A 148 1.93 24.11 -5.87
CA ALA A 148 1.95 22.66 -5.74
C ALA A 148 0.85 22.17 -4.79
N VAL A 149 0.46 20.91 -4.92
CA VAL A 149 -0.50 20.28 -4.02
C VAL A 149 0.18 19.22 -3.19
N SER A 150 0.08 19.34 -1.86
CA SER A 150 0.63 18.36 -0.93
C SER A 150 -0.46 17.49 -0.31
N ILE A 151 -0.16 16.19 -0.16
CA ILE A 151 -0.97 15.21 0.56
C ILE A 151 -0.06 14.57 1.61
N ALA A 152 -0.33 14.83 2.88
CA ALA A 152 0.42 14.27 4.01
C ALA A 152 -0.42 13.19 4.70
N VAL A 153 0.16 11.99 4.88
CA VAL A 153 -0.41 10.89 5.66
C VAL A 153 0.42 10.74 6.92
N THR A 154 -0.18 11.03 8.06
CA THR A 154 0.47 10.98 9.38
C THR A 154 -0.12 9.85 10.19
N ASP A 155 0.73 8.99 10.75
CA ASP A 155 0.38 7.92 11.68
C ASP A 155 1.02 8.12 13.05
N GLN A 156 0.50 7.44 14.07
CA GLN A 156 1.05 7.36 15.42
C GLN A 156 1.62 5.96 15.72
N GLY A 157 2.17 5.30 14.71
CA GLY A 157 2.74 3.97 14.81
C GLY A 157 4.12 3.93 15.49
N ILE A 158 4.83 2.84 15.29
CA ILE A 158 6.16 2.60 15.89
C ILE A 158 7.26 3.57 15.46
N GLY A 159 7.02 4.34 14.39
CA GLY A 159 8.01 5.22 13.80
C GLY A 159 9.20 4.48 13.15
N ILE A 160 10.12 5.25 12.57
CA ILE A 160 11.23 4.76 11.75
C ILE A 160 12.53 5.42 12.18
N ALA A 161 13.55 4.64 12.47
CA ALA A 161 14.87 5.14 12.83
C ALA A 161 15.54 5.84 11.64
N LYS A 162 16.41 6.81 11.95
CA LYS A 162 16.99 7.71 10.95
C LYS A 162 17.77 6.97 9.87
N GLU A 163 18.49 5.93 10.25
CA GLU A 163 19.31 5.11 9.35
C GLU A 163 18.52 4.37 8.28
N HIS A 164 17.23 4.11 8.54
CA HIS A 164 16.36 3.37 7.59
C HIS A 164 15.62 4.28 6.61
N ARG A 165 15.47 5.59 6.93
CA ARG A 165 14.63 6.50 6.14
C ARG A 165 15.11 6.69 4.70
N ALA A 166 16.43 6.71 4.48
CA ALA A 166 17.01 6.85 3.14
C ALA A 166 16.67 5.68 2.21
N HIS A 167 16.42 4.51 2.78
CA HIS A 167 16.18 3.25 2.05
C HIS A 167 14.71 2.85 1.95
N LEU A 168 13.79 3.57 2.61
CA LEU A 168 12.37 3.17 2.67
C LEU A 168 11.71 3.05 1.30
N PHE A 169 12.19 3.80 0.34
CA PHE A 169 11.69 3.82 -1.03
C PHE A 169 12.47 2.90 -1.96
N ASP A 170 13.50 2.20 -1.45
CA ASP A 170 14.24 1.20 -2.22
C ASP A 170 13.39 -0.04 -2.43
N LYS A 171 13.54 -0.66 -3.58
CA LYS A 171 12.81 -1.86 -3.96
C LYS A 171 13.14 -3.02 -3.02
N PHE A 172 12.11 -3.66 -2.47
CA PHE A 172 12.23 -4.78 -1.52
C PHE A 172 12.82 -4.42 -0.16
N TYR A 173 13.06 -3.15 0.10
CA TYR A 173 13.59 -2.75 1.39
C TYR A 173 12.55 -2.93 2.50
N ARG A 174 13.02 -3.46 3.60
CA ARG A 174 12.27 -3.61 4.86
C ARG A 174 13.20 -3.28 6.02
N VAL A 175 12.67 -2.55 7.00
CA VAL A 175 13.43 -2.27 8.22
C VAL A 175 13.73 -3.60 8.94
N PRO A 176 15.01 -3.93 9.20
CA PRO A 176 15.39 -5.14 9.92
C PRO A 176 14.97 -4.99 11.39
N ASN A 177 13.88 -5.63 11.80
CA ASN A 177 13.43 -5.63 13.19
C ASN A 177 13.20 -7.06 13.65
N GLY A 178 13.92 -7.51 14.67
CA GLY A 178 13.96 -8.89 15.16
C GLY A 178 12.61 -9.48 15.59
N ASN A 179 11.64 -8.68 16.02
CA ASN A 179 10.33 -9.13 16.49
C ASN A 179 9.16 -8.81 15.53
N LEU A 180 9.38 -8.04 14.46
CA LEU A 180 8.36 -7.71 13.46
C LEU A 180 8.39 -8.61 12.22
N GLN A 181 9.01 -9.78 12.29
CA GLN A 181 8.98 -10.78 11.20
C GLN A 181 7.55 -11.23 10.84
N GLN A 182 6.57 -11.02 11.71
CA GLN A 182 5.16 -11.33 11.46
C GLN A 182 4.42 -10.28 10.62
N VAL A 183 5.00 -9.10 10.41
CA VAL A 183 4.36 -8.04 9.62
C VAL A 183 4.50 -8.39 8.14
N ARG A 184 3.41 -8.90 7.54
CA ARG A 184 3.36 -9.34 6.13
C ARG A 184 3.61 -8.17 5.17
N GLY A 185 4.42 -8.37 4.13
CA GLY A 185 4.63 -7.42 3.02
C GLY A 185 5.96 -7.59 2.32
N TYR A 186 6.00 -7.26 1.05
CA TYR A 186 7.12 -7.53 0.13
C TYR A 186 8.10 -6.36 -0.04
N GLY A 187 7.90 -5.24 0.67
CA GLY A 187 8.76 -4.05 0.52
C GLY A 187 8.57 -3.30 -0.80
N ILE A 188 7.36 -3.34 -1.37
CA ILE A 188 7.06 -2.77 -2.69
C ILE A 188 6.15 -1.55 -2.59
N GLY A 189 5.31 -1.48 -1.57
CA GLY A 189 4.30 -0.42 -1.47
C GLY A 189 4.90 0.99 -1.52
N LEU A 190 5.94 1.26 -0.72
CA LEU A 190 6.62 2.57 -0.72
C LEU A 190 7.45 2.81 -1.98
N TYR A 191 8.09 1.78 -2.53
CA TYR A 191 8.75 1.86 -3.83
C TYR A 191 7.76 2.24 -4.94
N TYR A 192 6.56 1.64 -4.95
CA TYR A 192 5.48 2.01 -5.87
C TYR A 192 5.09 3.48 -5.71
N VAL A 193 4.89 3.95 -4.46
CA VAL A 193 4.57 5.35 -4.18
C VAL A 193 5.64 6.28 -4.76
N ALA A 194 6.92 6.02 -4.50
CA ALA A 194 8.01 6.83 -5.02
C ALA A 194 8.10 6.80 -6.56
N THR A 195 7.88 5.64 -7.17
CA THR A 195 7.88 5.49 -8.62
C THR A 195 6.75 6.28 -9.27
N MET A 196 5.52 6.18 -8.72
CA MET A 196 4.37 6.91 -9.24
C MET A 196 4.52 8.42 -9.04
N MET A 197 5.02 8.87 -7.88
CA MET A 197 5.30 10.29 -7.65
C MET A 197 6.30 10.85 -8.67
N ARG A 198 7.40 10.13 -8.91
CA ARG A 198 8.38 10.50 -9.94
C ARG A 198 7.76 10.59 -11.33
N LEU A 199 6.91 9.62 -11.70
CA LEU A 199 6.21 9.63 -12.99
C LEU A 199 5.21 10.79 -13.10
N HIS A 200 4.61 11.22 -11.99
CA HIS A 200 3.77 12.42 -11.94
C HIS A 200 4.58 13.74 -11.97
N GLY A 201 5.92 13.68 -11.90
CA GLY A 201 6.77 14.86 -11.79
C GLY A 201 6.76 15.48 -10.39
N GLY A 202 6.29 14.72 -9.40
CA GLY A 202 6.24 15.11 -7.99
C GLY A 202 7.32 14.44 -7.14
N THR A 203 7.22 14.63 -5.83
CA THR A 203 8.16 14.09 -4.85
C THR A 203 7.42 13.41 -3.69
N VAL A 204 8.09 12.46 -3.04
CA VAL A 204 7.65 11.86 -1.78
C VAL A 204 8.75 12.00 -0.74
N THR A 205 8.36 12.40 0.48
CA THR A 205 9.28 12.53 1.62
C THR A 205 8.71 11.82 2.84
N VAL A 206 9.56 11.54 3.83
CA VAL A 206 9.16 10.96 5.10
C VAL A 206 9.82 11.67 6.26
N GLU A 207 9.01 12.04 7.24
CA GLU A 207 9.45 12.49 8.56
C GLU A 207 8.95 11.47 9.57
N SER A 208 9.84 11.01 10.45
CA SER A 208 9.48 9.98 11.43
C SER A 208 10.39 10.04 12.64
N THR A 209 9.87 9.61 13.79
CA THR A 209 10.62 9.47 15.02
C THR A 209 10.20 8.13 15.67
N PRO A 210 11.15 7.27 16.05
CA PRO A 210 10.85 6.04 16.76
C PRO A 210 9.93 6.30 17.97
N GLY A 211 8.86 5.52 18.05
CA GLY A 211 7.83 5.61 19.11
C GLY A 211 6.85 6.79 18.98
N LYS A 212 6.95 7.61 17.93
CA LYS A 212 6.07 8.78 17.73
C LYS A 212 5.29 8.74 16.41
N GLY A 213 5.54 7.73 15.57
CA GLY A 213 4.89 7.59 14.26
C GLY A 213 5.67 8.22 13.11
N SER A 214 5.00 8.34 11.98
CA SER A 214 5.58 8.81 10.72
C SER A 214 4.62 9.74 9.97
N THR A 215 5.18 10.61 9.15
CA THR A 215 4.44 11.43 8.17
C THR A 215 5.06 11.21 6.81
N PHE A 216 4.28 10.67 5.89
CA PHE A 216 4.63 10.58 4.48
C PHE A 216 3.95 11.72 3.74
N ARG A 217 4.74 12.51 3.01
CA ARG A 217 4.23 13.67 2.25
C ARG A 217 4.47 13.47 0.77
N LEU A 218 3.39 13.50 0.00
CA LEU A 218 3.39 13.54 -1.47
C LEU A 218 3.24 15.00 -1.89
N VAL A 219 4.07 15.48 -2.82
CA VAL A 219 3.97 16.83 -3.39
C VAL A 219 3.85 16.70 -4.90
N PHE A 220 2.72 17.14 -5.43
CA PHE A 220 2.41 17.17 -6.85
C PHE A 220 2.67 18.57 -7.38
N ASN A 221 3.65 18.69 -8.28
CA ASN A 221 3.84 19.93 -9.02
C ASN A 221 2.66 20.10 -9.97
N GLN A 222 1.98 21.23 -9.90
CA GLN A 222 0.91 21.52 -10.85
C GLN A 222 1.53 22.07 -12.14
N PRO A 223 1.04 21.66 -13.32
CA PRO A 223 1.44 22.32 -14.57
C PRO A 223 0.96 23.78 -14.54
N ASP A 224 1.81 24.66 -15.04
CA ASP A 224 1.48 26.08 -15.27
C ASP A 224 0.30 26.23 -16.22
#